data_e3a81b5f1a81987532bbaba5ffad09c8
#
_entry.id   e3a81b5f1a81987532bbaba5ffad09c8
#
_cell.length_a   1.000
_cell.length_b   1.000
_cell.length_c   1.000
_cell.angle_alpha   90.00
_cell.angle_beta   90.00
_cell.angle_gamma   90.00
#
_symmetry.space_group_name_H-M   'P 1'
#
loop_
_entity.id
_entity.type
_entity.pdbx_description
1 polymer ?
#
loop_
_entity_poly.entity_id
_entity_poly.type
_entity_poly.pdbx_seq_one_letter_code
_entity_poly.pdbx_strand_id
1 'polypeptide(L)'
;MRSKLMLILTASVAVMLSHPSTQTILAQGQAALTGTVNSDAEGKMEGVVVTASKPGSIVEVSVTTDAQGRYSFPESRLDPGEYAISIRAVGYDIDSPAKATVAPEATTTADIRLKKTKNLASQLTNAEWMMSIPGTEEQKAELLNCVGCHTLERIARSTHDSDEWTQVVARMMGYGAVSQPIKPQPMLDRARAGTPEQYRKFADYLATINLSSTDHWQYELKTLPRPKGRDTRAIVTEYDMVRPTTEPHDILVDKEGHVWYTDFGEMFIGKFDPKTLKLTEYPIKKFKDKAPTGLLSIEFDHAGKIWFDTMYQGSLGRLDPKTGEISYYPLAPEYNDDRVQLNFTGLHHEVDGKVWTKSVGTQDIFRLDLASNKWEKFHPTDGLPSARRHTIYQVMADSKNNLWMAEFTQGHLGKIDAKTRQVTWYPIPTAHARARRMQIDTEDRVLVTEYRASKVALFDTKTEKFTEYTLPPYTFPYRANFDKNGELWASTMHTDRVVRLDPKTGNTVQYLMPSDTNMRTVFVDNSTTPVTFWVGSNHDHRIVKLEPLD
;
A
#
# COMPACT_ATOMS: atom_id res chain seq x y z
N MET A 1 -10.77 89.88 15.45
CA MET A 1 -9.55 89.21 14.98
C MET A 1 -9.86 87.76 14.76
N ARG A 2 -10.00 87.32 13.50
CA ARG A 2 -10.34 85.97 13.12
C ARG A 2 -9.09 85.22 12.64
N SER A 3 -8.65 84.21 13.37
CA SER A 3 -7.54 83.36 12.98
C SER A 3 -8.06 82.17 12.13
N LYS A 4 -7.55 82.05 10.92
CA LYS A 4 -7.84 80.95 10.00
C LYS A 4 -6.89 79.78 10.29
N LEU A 5 -7.45 78.67 10.67
CA LEU A 5 -6.73 77.36 10.80
C LEU A 5 -6.65 76.71 9.44
N MET A 6 -5.44 76.51 8.94
CA MET A 6 -5.19 75.80 7.64
C MET A 6 -4.95 74.32 7.90
N LEU A 7 -5.88 73.46 7.41
CA LEU A 7 -5.74 72.01 7.47
C LEU A 7 -4.84 71.57 6.32
N ILE A 8 -3.71 70.94 6.64
CA ILE A 8 -2.84 70.28 5.66
C ILE A 8 -3.24 68.82 5.65
N LEU A 9 -3.80 68.37 4.55
CA LEU A 9 -4.08 66.92 4.26
C LEU A 9 -2.79 66.31 3.72
N THR A 10 -2.15 65.44 4.49
CA THR A 10 -1.07 64.56 3.99
C THR A 10 -1.66 63.26 3.48
N ALA A 11 -1.63 63.05 2.17
CA ALA A 11 -1.98 61.80 1.53
C ALA A 11 -0.81 60.83 1.68
N SER A 12 -0.99 59.78 2.50
CA SER A 12 -0.04 58.66 2.60
C SER A 12 -0.31 57.69 1.47
N VAL A 13 0.58 57.64 0.49
CA VAL A 13 0.60 56.59 -0.55
C VAL A 13 1.21 55.34 0.06
N ALA A 14 0.38 54.36 0.35
CA ALA A 14 0.83 53.00 0.72
C ALA A 14 1.32 52.29 -0.54
N VAL A 15 2.63 52.21 -0.72
CA VAL A 15 3.26 51.34 -1.72
C VAL A 15 3.17 49.90 -1.20
N MET A 16 2.24 49.12 -1.75
CA MET A 16 2.23 47.66 -1.57
C MET A 16 3.44 47.06 -2.31
N LEU A 17 4.49 46.77 -1.57
CA LEU A 17 5.58 45.93 -2.04
C LEU A 17 5.06 44.50 -2.11
N SER A 18 4.63 44.07 -3.29
CA SER A 18 4.46 42.64 -3.60
C SER A 18 5.83 41.97 -3.55
N HIS A 19 6.09 41.25 -2.45
CA HIS A 19 7.25 40.37 -2.38
C HIS A 19 6.96 39.20 -3.33
N PRO A 20 7.78 38.97 -4.37
CA PRO A 20 7.72 37.70 -5.06
C PRO A 20 8.12 36.63 -4.04
N SER A 21 7.21 35.69 -3.77
CA SER A 21 7.55 34.47 -3.05
C SER A 21 8.62 33.75 -3.87
N THR A 22 9.88 33.92 -3.46
CA THR A 22 10.99 33.08 -3.92
C THR A 22 10.67 31.66 -3.46
N GLN A 23 9.98 30.87 -4.31
CA GLN A 23 9.99 29.43 -4.17
C GLN A 23 11.45 29.02 -4.24
N THR A 24 11.96 28.48 -3.13
CA THR A 24 13.25 27.82 -3.07
C THR A 24 13.17 26.62 -4.01
N ILE A 25 13.56 26.79 -5.26
CA ILE A 25 13.85 25.70 -6.16
C ILE A 25 15.05 25.02 -5.52
N LEU A 26 14.82 23.88 -4.86
CA LEU A 26 15.91 22.96 -4.54
C LEU A 26 16.66 22.76 -5.85
N ALA A 27 17.92 23.16 -5.90
CA ALA A 27 18.76 23.04 -7.08
C ALA A 27 18.80 21.57 -7.47
N GLN A 28 17.97 21.15 -8.43
CA GLN A 28 18.16 19.89 -9.11
C GLN A 28 19.55 20.02 -9.77
N GLY A 29 20.45 19.08 -9.43
CA GLY A 29 21.75 19.00 -10.10
C GLY A 29 21.56 18.87 -11.61
N GLN A 30 22.66 18.86 -12.35
CA GLN A 30 22.65 18.69 -13.81
C GLN A 30 21.75 17.49 -14.19
N ALA A 31 20.95 17.64 -15.24
CA ALA A 31 20.11 16.55 -15.73
C ALA A 31 20.94 15.61 -16.62
N ALA A 32 20.83 14.29 -16.38
CA ALA A 32 21.41 13.29 -17.28
C ALA A 32 20.58 13.11 -18.54
N LEU A 33 19.24 13.09 -18.38
CA LEU A 33 18.29 12.90 -19.46
C LEU A 33 17.10 13.83 -19.28
N THR A 34 16.71 14.52 -20.34
CA THR A 34 15.53 15.40 -20.37
C THR A 34 14.79 15.23 -21.69
N GLY A 35 13.59 15.78 -21.77
CA GLY A 35 12.81 15.80 -23.01
C GLY A 35 11.40 16.32 -22.78
N THR A 36 10.60 16.25 -23.84
CA THR A 36 9.18 16.59 -23.81
C THR A 36 8.32 15.40 -24.24
N VAL A 37 7.12 15.30 -23.66
CA VAL A 37 6.10 14.33 -24.05
C VAL A 37 4.96 15.08 -24.70
N ASN A 38 4.56 14.64 -25.89
CA ASN A 38 3.46 15.23 -26.65
C ASN A 38 2.63 14.17 -27.39
N SER A 39 1.41 14.54 -27.78
CA SER A 39 0.55 13.76 -28.65
C SER A 39 -0.20 14.67 -29.61
N ASP A 40 -0.67 14.13 -30.74
CA ASP A 40 -1.49 14.90 -31.68
C ASP A 40 -2.83 15.32 -31.06
N ALA A 41 -3.34 14.54 -30.11
CA ALA A 41 -4.64 14.78 -29.49
C ALA A 41 -4.62 15.89 -28.44
N GLU A 42 -3.52 16.06 -27.70
CA GLU A 42 -3.46 16.99 -26.54
C GLU A 42 -2.31 18.00 -26.64
N GLY A 43 -1.41 17.86 -27.60
CA GLY A 43 -0.17 18.64 -27.64
C GLY A 43 0.79 18.21 -26.53
N LYS A 44 1.32 19.15 -25.75
CA LYS A 44 2.18 18.88 -24.58
C LYS A 44 1.39 18.22 -23.47
N MET A 45 1.93 17.14 -22.91
CA MET A 45 1.19 16.29 -21.97
C MET A 45 1.77 16.36 -20.55
N GLU A 46 1.01 16.94 -19.62
CA GLU A 46 1.29 16.89 -18.20
C GLU A 46 0.90 15.54 -17.58
N GLY A 47 1.65 15.09 -16.58
CA GLY A 47 1.28 13.91 -15.78
C GLY A 47 1.57 12.57 -16.42
N VAL A 48 2.45 12.54 -17.41
CA VAL A 48 2.96 11.29 -17.98
C VAL A 48 4.14 10.81 -17.14
N VAL A 49 4.05 9.61 -16.58
CA VAL A 49 5.19 8.98 -15.92
C VAL A 49 6.12 8.44 -17.00
N VAL A 50 7.38 8.88 -16.98
CA VAL A 50 8.43 8.45 -17.90
C VAL A 50 9.42 7.62 -17.12
N THR A 51 9.68 6.39 -17.57
CA THR A 51 10.57 5.43 -16.90
C THR A 51 11.79 5.17 -17.78
N ALA A 52 12.96 5.22 -17.16
CA ALA A 52 14.25 4.87 -17.77
C ALA A 52 14.75 3.54 -17.18
N SER A 53 14.87 2.51 -18.03
CA SER A 53 15.31 1.16 -17.68
C SER A 53 16.60 0.82 -18.41
N LYS A 54 17.67 0.48 -17.68
CA LYS A 54 18.94 0.05 -18.27
C LYS A 54 18.94 -1.46 -18.47
N PRO A 55 19.22 -1.99 -19.68
CA PRO A 55 19.26 -3.43 -19.91
C PRO A 55 20.17 -4.17 -18.94
N GLY A 56 19.63 -5.20 -18.29
CA GLY A 56 20.35 -6.01 -17.28
C GLY A 56 20.44 -5.38 -15.89
N SER A 57 19.89 -4.19 -15.68
CA SER A 57 19.74 -3.59 -14.34
C SER A 57 18.45 -4.07 -13.69
N ILE A 58 18.49 -4.20 -12.36
CA ILE A 58 17.30 -4.41 -11.53
C ILE A 58 16.67 -3.07 -11.09
N VAL A 59 17.21 -1.94 -11.52
CA VAL A 59 16.79 -0.60 -11.12
C VAL A 59 16.10 0.09 -12.28
N GLU A 60 14.91 0.58 -12.05
CA GLU A 60 14.18 1.47 -12.95
C GLU A 60 13.91 2.80 -12.24
N VAL A 61 14.14 3.90 -12.93
CA VAL A 61 13.90 5.24 -12.40
C VAL A 61 12.82 5.92 -13.20
N SER A 62 11.90 6.60 -12.52
CA SER A 62 10.77 7.27 -13.14
C SER A 62 10.61 8.69 -12.64
N VAL A 63 10.23 9.56 -13.55
CA VAL A 63 9.84 10.95 -13.29
C VAL A 63 8.55 11.26 -14.02
N THR A 64 7.83 12.30 -13.59
CA THR A 64 6.54 12.66 -14.20
C THR A 64 6.65 14.01 -14.90
N THR A 65 6.03 14.15 -16.07
CA THR A 65 6.06 15.38 -16.87
C THR A 65 5.32 16.53 -16.20
N ASP A 66 5.88 17.74 -16.31
CA ASP A 66 5.30 18.98 -15.82
C ASP A 66 4.19 19.54 -16.74
N ALA A 67 3.59 20.68 -16.38
CA ALA A 67 2.53 21.37 -17.14
C ALA A 67 2.94 21.76 -18.58
N GLN A 68 4.22 21.79 -18.88
CA GLN A 68 4.76 22.03 -20.22
C GLN A 68 5.12 20.73 -20.96
N GLY A 69 4.77 19.57 -20.39
CA GLY A 69 5.09 18.25 -20.92
C GLY A 69 6.57 17.89 -20.81
N ARG A 70 7.36 18.60 -20.00
CA ARG A 70 8.80 18.36 -19.84
C ARG A 70 9.05 17.34 -18.73
N TYR A 71 10.06 16.50 -18.93
CA TYR A 71 10.58 15.61 -17.90
C TYR A 71 12.09 15.77 -17.76
N SER A 72 12.62 15.42 -16.59
CA SER A 72 14.05 15.53 -16.29
C SER A 72 14.48 14.49 -15.28
N PHE A 73 15.47 13.67 -15.62
CA PHE A 73 16.15 12.76 -14.73
C PHE A 73 17.43 13.41 -14.22
N PRO A 74 17.62 13.55 -12.89
CA PRO A 74 18.87 14.04 -12.32
C PRO A 74 20.06 13.14 -12.65
N GLU A 75 21.24 13.70 -12.84
CA GLU A 75 22.48 12.97 -13.10
C GLU A 75 22.78 11.91 -12.04
N SER A 76 22.47 12.21 -10.78
CA SER A 76 22.64 11.28 -9.66
C SER A 76 21.74 10.04 -9.70
N ARG A 77 20.85 9.93 -10.69
CA ARG A 77 19.88 8.82 -10.81
C ARG A 77 20.10 7.92 -12.02
N LEU A 78 20.83 8.36 -13.01
CA LEU A 78 21.10 7.59 -14.21
C LEU A 78 22.62 7.51 -14.47
N ASP A 79 23.16 6.32 -14.36
CA ASP A 79 24.55 6.06 -14.78
C ASP A 79 24.67 6.17 -16.31
N PRO A 80 25.84 6.55 -16.85
CA PRO A 80 26.08 6.54 -18.28
C PRO A 80 25.73 5.18 -18.92
N GLY A 81 25.11 5.20 -20.10
CA GLY A 81 24.75 3.99 -20.85
C GLY A 81 23.46 4.13 -21.65
N GLU A 82 23.05 3.04 -22.28
CA GLU A 82 21.79 2.97 -23.05
C GLU A 82 20.61 2.65 -22.11
N TYR A 83 19.50 3.35 -22.32
CA TYR A 83 18.25 3.17 -21.62
C TYR A 83 17.10 2.92 -22.59
N ALA A 84 16.27 1.96 -22.29
CA ALA A 84 14.92 1.87 -22.84
C ALA A 84 14.03 2.87 -22.08
N ILE A 85 13.18 3.57 -22.82
CA ILE A 85 12.23 4.53 -22.25
C ILE A 85 10.82 3.97 -22.41
N SER A 86 10.09 3.88 -21.32
CA SER A 86 8.67 3.53 -21.28
C SER A 86 7.86 4.66 -20.66
N ILE A 87 6.53 4.59 -20.81
CA ILE A 87 5.62 5.58 -20.22
C ILE A 87 4.43 4.93 -19.53
N ARG A 88 3.85 5.65 -18.56
CA ARG A 88 2.50 5.38 -18.07
C ARG A 88 1.64 6.62 -18.22
N ALA A 89 0.66 6.54 -19.12
CA ALA A 89 -0.37 7.55 -19.36
C ALA A 89 -1.62 6.84 -19.86
N VAL A 90 -2.63 6.67 -19.01
CA VAL A 90 -3.86 5.94 -19.36
C VAL A 90 -4.49 6.53 -20.60
N GLY A 91 -4.81 5.69 -21.58
CA GLY A 91 -5.34 6.08 -22.90
C GLY A 91 -4.29 6.34 -23.97
N TYR A 92 -2.99 6.15 -23.68
CA TYR A 92 -1.91 6.41 -24.62
C TYR A 92 -0.84 5.32 -24.62
N ASP A 93 -0.22 5.12 -25.77
CA ASP A 93 0.96 4.29 -26.01
C ASP A 93 2.08 5.13 -26.64
N ILE A 94 3.33 4.73 -26.49
CA ILE A 94 4.45 5.31 -27.25
C ILE A 94 4.23 5.02 -28.74
N ASP A 95 4.40 6.04 -29.57
CA ASP A 95 4.21 5.88 -31.03
C ASP A 95 5.32 5.05 -31.68
N SER A 96 6.56 5.20 -31.20
CA SER A 96 7.73 4.41 -31.62
C SER A 96 8.61 4.10 -30.40
N PRO A 97 9.26 2.92 -30.35
CA PRO A 97 10.14 2.57 -29.23
C PRO A 97 11.15 3.68 -28.96
N ALA A 98 11.16 4.19 -27.73
CA ALA A 98 12.05 5.26 -27.32
C ALA A 98 13.29 4.68 -26.61
N LYS A 99 14.47 5.15 -27.00
CA LYS A 99 15.75 4.84 -26.37
C LYS A 99 16.52 6.14 -26.15
N ALA A 100 17.37 6.17 -25.14
CA ALA A 100 18.28 7.28 -24.88
C ALA A 100 19.66 6.75 -24.47
N THR A 101 20.71 7.41 -24.95
CA THR A 101 22.09 7.13 -24.50
C THR A 101 22.52 8.26 -23.59
N VAL A 102 22.63 7.98 -22.29
CA VAL A 102 23.13 8.92 -21.29
C VAL A 102 24.66 8.95 -21.38
N ALA A 103 25.21 10.14 -21.65
CA ALA A 103 26.66 10.35 -21.69
C ALA A 103 27.17 10.89 -20.34
N PRO A 104 28.43 10.62 -19.96
CA PRO A 104 29.04 11.24 -18.78
C PRO A 104 29.05 12.76 -18.90
N GLU A 105 28.73 13.47 -17.83
CA GLU A 105 28.85 14.94 -17.70
C GLU A 105 28.11 15.74 -18.81
N ALA A 106 27.11 15.12 -19.43
CA ALA A 106 26.31 15.77 -20.49
C ALA A 106 24.82 15.45 -20.34
N THR A 107 23.98 16.44 -20.67
CA THR A 107 22.54 16.25 -20.70
C THR A 107 22.13 15.69 -22.08
N THR A 108 21.53 14.51 -22.07
CA THR A 108 20.88 13.92 -23.25
C THR A 108 19.46 14.43 -23.38
N THR A 109 18.98 14.69 -24.60
CA THR A 109 17.58 15.05 -24.85
C THR A 109 16.89 13.96 -25.66
N ALA A 110 15.70 13.50 -25.21
CA ALA A 110 14.89 12.52 -25.89
C ALA A 110 13.40 12.93 -25.82
N ASP A 111 12.86 13.43 -26.91
CA ASP A 111 11.45 13.77 -27.00
C ASP A 111 10.61 12.54 -27.31
N ILE A 112 9.44 12.45 -26.70
CA ILE A 112 8.54 11.29 -26.77
C ILE A 112 7.23 11.73 -27.42
N ARG A 113 6.80 10.99 -28.44
CA ARG A 113 5.49 11.15 -29.07
C ARG A 113 4.58 9.99 -28.66
N LEU A 114 3.35 10.34 -28.25
CA LEU A 114 2.32 9.38 -27.87
C LEU A 114 1.19 9.37 -28.88
N LYS A 115 0.55 8.22 -28.99
CA LYS A 115 -0.69 8.01 -29.76
C LYS A 115 -1.77 7.43 -28.85
N LYS A 116 -3.04 7.56 -29.21
CA LYS A 116 -4.13 6.91 -28.50
C LYS A 116 -3.94 5.40 -28.49
N THR A 117 -4.11 4.80 -27.30
CA THR A 117 -4.07 3.35 -27.18
C THR A 117 -5.24 2.69 -27.90
N LYS A 118 -5.00 1.49 -28.43
CA LYS A 118 -6.06 0.61 -28.96
C LYS A 118 -6.63 -0.32 -27.90
N ASN A 119 -5.98 -0.43 -26.75
CA ASN A 119 -6.32 -1.36 -25.68
C ASN A 119 -6.37 -0.64 -24.31
N LEU A 120 -7.34 0.26 -24.14
CA LEU A 120 -7.50 1.00 -22.90
C LEU A 120 -7.65 0.06 -21.68
N ALA A 121 -8.33 -1.05 -21.85
CA ALA A 121 -8.61 -1.99 -20.78
C ALA A 121 -7.34 -2.56 -20.09
N SER A 122 -6.24 -2.75 -20.86
CA SER A 122 -4.98 -3.23 -20.28
C SER A 122 -4.22 -2.18 -19.45
N GLN A 123 -4.67 -0.94 -19.46
CA GLN A 123 -4.04 0.17 -18.74
C GLN A 123 -4.83 0.59 -17.49
N LEU A 124 -6.02 -0.02 -17.27
CA LEU A 124 -6.88 0.36 -16.15
C LEU A 124 -6.40 -0.23 -14.83
N THR A 125 -6.32 0.62 -13.82
CA THR A 125 -6.15 0.23 -12.43
C THR A 125 -7.39 -0.49 -11.88
N ASN A 126 -7.26 -1.15 -10.74
CA ASN A 126 -8.43 -1.74 -10.05
C ASN A 126 -9.51 -0.69 -9.72
N ALA A 127 -9.11 0.55 -9.39
CA ALA A 127 -10.05 1.65 -9.16
C ALA A 127 -10.83 2.01 -10.42
N GLU A 128 -10.16 2.11 -11.55
CA GLU A 128 -10.78 2.42 -12.84
C GLU A 128 -11.71 1.29 -13.31
N TRP A 129 -11.36 0.05 -13.07
CA TRP A 129 -12.28 -1.08 -13.23
C TRP A 129 -13.49 -0.97 -12.32
N MET A 130 -13.33 -0.66 -11.03
CA MET A 130 -14.43 -0.45 -10.10
C MET A 130 -15.35 0.71 -10.50
N MET A 131 -14.81 1.77 -11.10
CA MET A 131 -15.57 2.89 -11.64
C MET A 131 -16.35 2.50 -12.91
N SER A 132 -15.79 1.64 -13.72
CA SER A 132 -16.32 1.23 -15.04
C SER A 132 -17.39 0.14 -14.93
N ILE A 133 -17.12 -0.89 -14.13
CA ILE A 133 -18.01 -2.06 -13.95
C ILE A 133 -19.36 -1.62 -13.38
N PRO A 134 -20.49 -1.99 -14.03
CA PRO A 134 -21.83 -1.72 -13.52
C PRO A 134 -22.16 -2.58 -12.29
N GLY A 135 -23.17 -2.22 -11.55
CA GLY A 135 -23.68 -2.98 -10.39
C GLY A 135 -23.96 -2.10 -9.18
N THR A 136 -24.62 -2.69 -8.18
CA THR A 136 -24.84 -2.03 -6.88
C THR A 136 -23.55 -1.98 -6.06
N GLU A 137 -23.52 -1.12 -5.04
CA GLU A 137 -22.36 -1.03 -4.13
C GLU A 137 -22.09 -2.36 -3.41
N GLU A 138 -23.13 -3.15 -3.11
CA GLU A 138 -22.99 -4.48 -2.49
C GLU A 138 -22.34 -5.48 -3.46
N GLN A 139 -22.76 -5.49 -4.73
CA GLN A 139 -22.18 -6.35 -5.76
C GLN A 139 -20.70 -6.01 -5.98
N LYS A 140 -20.39 -4.72 -6.12
CA LYS A 140 -19.02 -4.23 -6.28
C LYS A 140 -18.16 -4.51 -5.05
N ALA A 141 -18.74 -4.45 -3.84
CA ALA A 141 -18.01 -4.74 -2.61
C ALA A 141 -17.48 -6.18 -2.54
N GLU A 142 -18.12 -7.13 -3.23
CA GLU A 142 -17.61 -8.51 -3.33
C GLU A 142 -16.33 -8.59 -4.18
N LEU A 143 -16.19 -7.76 -5.23
CA LEU A 143 -14.98 -7.69 -6.06
C LEU A 143 -13.73 -7.28 -5.27
N LEU A 144 -13.90 -6.54 -4.16
CA LEU A 144 -12.80 -6.15 -3.27
C LEU A 144 -12.06 -7.36 -2.65
N ASN A 145 -12.70 -8.51 -2.61
CA ASN A 145 -12.08 -9.75 -2.13
C ASN A 145 -11.14 -10.36 -3.19
N CYS A 146 -11.34 -10.05 -4.47
CA CYS A 146 -10.59 -10.64 -5.60
C CYS A 146 -9.23 -9.97 -5.80
N VAL A 147 -9.13 -8.67 -5.54
CA VAL A 147 -7.90 -7.87 -5.77
C VAL A 147 -6.75 -8.22 -4.82
N GLY A 148 -6.99 -9.10 -3.86
CA GLY A 148 -5.93 -9.58 -2.96
C GLY A 148 -4.86 -10.42 -3.66
N CYS A 149 -5.22 -11.11 -4.75
CA CYS A 149 -4.39 -12.09 -5.45
C CYS A 149 -4.10 -11.73 -6.91
N HIS A 150 -4.96 -10.95 -7.56
CA HIS A 150 -4.81 -10.52 -8.96
C HIS A 150 -5.66 -9.29 -9.25
N THR A 151 -5.43 -8.65 -10.41
CA THR A 151 -6.20 -7.48 -10.85
C THR A 151 -7.62 -7.85 -11.28
N LEU A 152 -8.53 -6.87 -11.28
CA LEU A 152 -9.90 -7.02 -11.78
C LEU A 152 -9.95 -7.24 -13.30
N GLU A 153 -8.93 -6.81 -14.03
CA GLU A 153 -8.80 -7.08 -15.47
C GLU A 153 -8.96 -8.58 -15.77
N ARG A 154 -8.36 -9.46 -14.94
CA ARG A 154 -8.47 -10.91 -15.11
C ARG A 154 -9.92 -11.40 -15.07
N ILE A 155 -10.76 -10.79 -14.25
CA ILE A 155 -12.19 -11.10 -14.16
C ILE A 155 -12.92 -10.52 -15.38
N ALA A 156 -12.72 -9.23 -15.65
CA ALA A 156 -13.40 -8.55 -16.74
C ALA A 156 -13.11 -9.15 -18.12
N ARG A 157 -11.87 -9.60 -18.35
CA ARG A 157 -11.47 -10.25 -19.62
C ARG A 157 -11.85 -11.71 -19.73
N SER A 158 -12.40 -12.34 -18.69
CA SER A 158 -12.81 -13.74 -18.77
C SER A 158 -14.03 -13.90 -19.67
N THR A 159 -14.21 -15.14 -20.16
CA THR A 159 -15.37 -15.53 -20.96
C THR A 159 -16.25 -16.56 -20.25
N HIS A 160 -16.07 -16.74 -18.94
CA HIS A 160 -16.85 -17.69 -18.13
C HIS A 160 -18.32 -17.26 -18.07
N ASP A 161 -19.22 -18.21 -18.29
CA ASP A 161 -20.63 -18.05 -18.00
C ASP A 161 -20.93 -18.21 -16.49
N SER A 162 -22.18 -18.12 -16.10
CA SER A 162 -22.59 -18.23 -14.68
C SER A 162 -22.29 -19.59 -14.06
N ASP A 163 -22.40 -20.68 -14.83
CA ASP A 163 -22.13 -22.03 -14.33
C ASP A 163 -20.63 -22.24 -14.10
N GLU A 164 -19.81 -21.82 -15.05
CA GLU A 164 -18.36 -21.83 -14.95
C GLU A 164 -17.87 -20.92 -13.81
N TRP A 165 -18.43 -19.69 -13.69
CA TRP A 165 -18.12 -18.79 -12.59
C TRP A 165 -18.43 -19.37 -11.22
N THR A 166 -19.51 -20.12 -11.09
CA THR A 166 -19.84 -20.81 -9.82
C THR A 166 -18.70 -21.73 -9.39
N GLN A 167 -18.12 -22.47 -10.32
CA GLN A 167 -16.98 -23.36 -10.04
C GLN A 167 -15.69 -22.59 -9.78
N VAL A 168 -15.44 -21.52 -10.55
CA VAL A 168 -14.26 -20.66 -10.36
C VAL A 168 -14.29 -19.98 -8.99
N VAL A 169 -15.42 -19.39 -8.59
CA VAL A 169 -15.57 -18.74 -7.28
C VAL A 169 -15.39 -19.76 -6.15
N ALA A 170 -16.00 -20.95 -6.24
CA ALA A 170 -15.84 -22.02 -5.26
C ALA A 170 -14.36 -22.41 -5.10
N ARG A 171 -13.63 -22.53 -6.20
CA ARG A 171 -12.19 -22.81 -6.18
C ARG A 171 -11.39 -21.65 -5.56
N MET A 172 -11.66 -20.40 -5.95
CA MET A 172 -10.96 -19.21 -5.41
C MET A 172 -11.14 -19.10 -3.90
N MET A 173 -12.34 -19.36 -3.38
CA MET A 173 -12.62 -19.36 -1.94
C MET A 173 -11.86 -20.44 -1.16
N GLY A 174 -11.32 -21.45 -1.83
CA GLY A 174 -10.45 -22.48 -1.24
C GLY A 174 -9.00 -22.03 -1.06
N TYR A 175 -8.57 -20.94 -1.69
CA TYR A 175 -7.20 -20.46 -1.55
C TYR A 175 -7.06 -19.48 -0.37
N GLY A 176 -5.90 -19.50 0.27
CA GLY A 176 -5.46 -18.45 1.18
C GLY A 176 -4.98 -17.20 0.40
N ALA A 177 -4.92 -16.06 1.09
CA ALA A 177 -4.53 -14.78 0.48
C ALA A 177 -3.09 -14.75 -0.10
N VAL A 178 -2.27 -15.71 0.28
CA VAL A 178 -0.88 -15.93 -0.20
C VAL A 178 -0.80 -16.68 -1.54
N SER A 179 -1.94 -17.06 -2.12
CA SER A 179 -1.97 -17.78 -3.39
C SER A 179 -2.08 -16.82 -4.55
N GLN A 180 -1.18 -16.94 -5.51
CA GLN A 180 -1.19 -16.13 -6.74
C GLN A 180 -1.34 -16.99 -8.00
N PRO A 181 -1.79 -16.41 -9.13
CA PRO A 181 -1.90 -17.15 -10.38
C PRO A 181 -0.59 -17.77 -10.87
N ILE A 182 0.55 -17.12 -10.62
CA ILE A 182 1.88 -17.63 -11.01
C ILE A 182 2.43 -18.64 -10.01
N LYS A 183 1.91 -18.63 -8.77
CA LYS A 183 2.32 -19.55 -7.70
C LYS A 183 1.11 -19.96 -6.85
N PRO A 184 0.26 -20.88 -7.34
CA PRO A 184 -0.84 -21.41 -6.55
C PRO A 184 -0.35 -22.13 -5.30
N GLN A 185 -0.95 -21.82 -4.16
CA GLN A 185 -0.66 -22.42 -2.87
C GLN A 185 -1.62 -23.60 -2.58
N PRO A 186 -1.30 -24.50 -1.63
CA PRO A 186 -2.26 -25.48 -1.16
C PRO A 186 -3.58 -24.85 -0.72
N MET A 187 -4.69 -25.48 -1.06
CA MET A 187 -6.01 -25.02 -0.63
C MET A 187 -6.19 -25.20 0.87
N LEU A 188 -6.84 -24.22 1.50
CA LEU A 188 -7.31 -24.31 2.88
C LEU A 188 -8.53 -25.24 2.96
N ASP A 189 -8.77 -25.85 4.13
CA ASP A 189 -9.97 -26.66 4.33
C ASP A 189 -11.23 -25.85 4.00
N ARG A 190 -12.13 -26.46 3.19
CA ARG A 190 -13.32 -25.82 2.61
C ARG A 190 -14.41 -25.48 3.62
N ALA A 191 -14.24 -25.75 4.89
CA ALA A 191 -15.19 -25.36 5.93
C ALA A 191 -15.50 -23.84 5.98
N ARG A 192 -14.73 -23.03 5.22
CA ARG A 192 -14.96 -21.59 5.01
C ARG A 192 -15.80 -21.28 3.78
N ALA A 193 -16.05 -22.24 2.93
CA ALA A 193 -16.80 -22.02 1.71
C ALA A 193 -18.25 -21.68 2.03
N GLY A 194 -18.77 -20.63 1.41
CA GLY A 194 -20.20 -20.31 1.42
C GLY A 194 -21.04 -21.40 0.73
N THR A 195 -22.35 -21.26 0.75
CA THR A 195 -23.23 -22.20 0.06
C THR A 195 -23.13 -22.02 -1.47
N PRO A 196 -23.36 -23.09 -2.27
CA PRO A 196 -23.41 -22.98 -3.73
C PRO A 196 -24.35 -21.86 -4.22
N GLU A 197 -25.45 -21.63 -3.52
CA GLU A 197 -26.42 -20.56 -3.82
C GLU A 197 -25.83 -19.15 -3.65
N GLN A 198 -25.01 -18.94 -2.62
CA GLN A 198 -24.28 -17.66 -2.46
C GLN A 198 -23.30 -17.44 -3.59
N TYR A 199 -22.62 -18.50 -4.05
CA TYR A 199 -21.73 -18.41 -5.21
C TYR A 199 -22.50 -18.14 -6.49
N ARG A 200 -23.69 -18.76 -6.67
CA ARG A 200 -24.51 -18.56 -7.85
C ARG A 200 -24.87 -17.10 -8.07
N LYS A 201 -25.36 -16.42 -7.04
CA LYS A 201 -25.71 -15.02 -7.13
C LYS A 201 -24.52 -14.13 -7.54
N PHE A 202 -23.35 -14.41 -7.00
CA PHE A 202 -22.13 -13.67 -7.37
C PHE A 202 -21.63 -14.08 -8.76
N ALA A 203 -21.70 -15.35 -9.11
CA ALA A 203 -21.36 -15.86 -10.43
C ALA A 203 -22.23 -15.25 -11.54
N ASP A 204 -23.55 -15.14 -11.31
CA ASP A 204 -24.48 -14.45 -12.23
C ASP A 204 -24.05 -13.00 -12.46
N TYR A 205 -23.67 -12.28 -11.39
CA TYR A 205 -23.16 -10.92 -11.51
C TYR A 205 -21.85 -10.88 -12.33
N LEU A 206 -20.88 -11.76 -12.06
CA LEU A 206 -19.60 -11.79 -12.78
C LEU A 206 -19.80 -12.04 -14.29
N ALA A 207 -20.75 -12.89 -14.67
CA ALA A 207 -21.11 -13.16 -16.06
C ALA A 207 -21.74 -11.95 -16.79
N THR A 208 -22.23 -10.95 -16.04
CA THR A 208 -22.76 -9.70 -16.65
C THR A 208 -21.69 -8.65 -16.90
N ILE A 209 -20.51 -8.76 -16.28
CA ILE A 209 -19.45 -7.76 -16.33
C ILE A 209 -18.22 -8.19 -17.14
N ASN A 210 -18.19 -9.44 -17.59
CA ASN A 210 -17.10 -10.01 -18.36
C ASN A 210 -17.47 -10.17 -19.86
N LEU A 211 -16.61 -10.82 -20.63
CA LEU A 211 -16.78 -11.07 -22.09
C LEU A 211 -17.44 -12.42 -22.41
N SER A 212 -18.26 -12.98 -21.49
CA SER A 212 -18.86 -14.32 -21.69
C SER A 212 -19.85 -14.41 -22.85
N SER A 213 -20.55 -13.33 -23.16
CA SER A 213 -21.58 -13.28 -24.20
C SER A 213 -21.26 -12.29 -25.32
N THR A 214 -20.15 -11.58 -25.26
CA THR A 214 -19.79 -10.52 -26.20
C THR A 214 -18.28 -10.48 -26.40
N ASP A 215 -17.83 -9.87 -27.50
CA ASP A 215 -16.42 -9.62 -27.80
C ASP A 215 -15.93 -8.24 -27.30
N HIS A 216 -16.81 -7.46 -26.69
CA HIS A 216 -16.52 -6.14 -26.15
C HIS A 216 -17.34 -5.87 -24.88
N TRP A 217 -16.87 -4.96 -24.01
CA TRP A 217 -17.60 -4.56 -22.80
C TRP A 217 -18.87 -3.79 -23.14
N GLN A 218 -19.96 -4.12 -22.47
CA GLN A 218 -21.25 -3.45 -22.60
C GLN A 218 -21.34 -2.15 -21.79
N TYR A 219 -20.24 -1.67 -21.26
CA TYR A 219 -20.13 -0.47 -20.44
C TYR A 219 -18.90 0.36 -20.81
N GLU A 220 -18.97 1.65 -20.52
CA GLU A 220 -17.89 2.59 -20.76
C GLU A 220 -16.73 2.36 -19.78
N LEU A 221 -15.51 2.29 -20.30
CA LEU A 221 -14.30 2.26 -19.49
C LEU A 221 -13.95 3.68 -19.03
N LYS A 222 -13.92 3.87 -17.71
CA LYS A 222 -13.65 5.15 -17.06
C LYS A 222 -12.21 5.19 -16.54
N THR A 223 -11.59 6.36 -16.61
CA THR A 223 -10.21 6.57 -16.18
C THR A 223 -10.12 7.61 -15.06
N LEU A 224 -9.12 7.48 -14.21
CA LEU A 224 -8.74 8.52 -13.27
C LEU A 224 -7.95 9.62 -13.99
N PRO A 225 -8.02 10.88 -13.51
CA PRO A 225 -7.22 11.95 -14.10
C PRO A 225 -5.73 11.68 -13.93
N ARG A 226 -4.92 12.09 -14.93
CA ARG A 226 -3.45 12.08 -14.79
C ARG A 226 -3.00 13.04 -13.69
N PRO A 227 -1.81 12.78 -13.08
CA PRO A 227 -1.19 13.70 -12.13
C PRO A 227 -1.05 15.12 -12.68
N LYS A 228 -1.22 16.14 -11.82
CA LYS A 228 -1.02 17.55 -12.18
C LYS A 228 -0.35 18.32 -11.05
N GLY A 229 0.38 19.38 -11.40
CA GLY A 229 1.00 20.27 -10.43
C GLY A 229 1.91 19.53 -9.44
N ARG A 230 1.60 19.56 -8.14
CA ARG A 230 2.39 18.87 -7.11
C ARG A 230 2.41 17.35 -7.27
N ASP A 231 1.38 16.75 -7.82
CA ASP A 231 1.30 15.30 -8.05
C ASP A 231 2.37 14.78 -9.02
N THR A 232 2.97 15.68 -9.83
CA THR A 232 4.05 15.34 -10.76
C THR A 232 5.44 15.45 -10.15
N ARG A 233 5.55 15.93 -8.90
CA ARG A 233 6.83 16.30 -8.29
C ARG A 233 7.39 15.18 -7.41
N ALA A 234 7.80 14.08 -8.03
CA ALA A 234 8.48 12.99 -7.35
C ALA A 234 9.43 12.26 -8.30
N ILE A 235 10.43 11.60 -7.72
CA ILE A 235 11.21 10.55 -8.35
C ILE A 235 10.76 9.23 -7.74
N VAL A 236 10.46 8.27 -8.59
CA VAL A 236 10.15 6.89 -8.16
C VAL A 236 11.26 5.98 -8.65
N THR A 237 11.82 5.20 -7.74
CA THR A 237 12.80 4.16 -8.06
C THR A 237 12.19 2.80 -7.72
N GLU A 238 12.12 1.92 -8.71
CA GLU A 238 11.68 0.54 -8.54
C GLU A 238 12.90 -0.39 -8.60
N TYR A 239 12.93 -1.35 -7.68
CA TYR A 239 13.97 -2.37 -7.57
C TYR A 239 13.32 -3.74 -7.80
N ASP A 240 13.73 -4.40 -8.87
CA ASP A 240 13.27 -5.74 -9.21
C ASP A 240 13.90 -6.78 -8.26
N MET A 241 13.07 -7.56 -7.59
CA MET A 241 13.52 -8.68 -6.77
C MET A 241 13.70 -9.90 -7.66
N VAL A 242 14.90 -10.36 -7.79
CA VAL A 242 15.40 -11.36 -8.77
C VAL A 242 14.50 -12.59 -9.00
N ARG A 243 13.72 -13.01 -8.00
CA ARG A 243 12.74 -14.10 -8.16
C ARG A 243 11.38 -13.54 -8.61
N PRO A 244 10.83 -13.97 -9.76
CA PRO A 244 9.50 -13.51 -10.22
C PRO A 244 8.35 -13.86 -9.27
N THR A 245 8.57 -14.81 -8.34
CA THR A 245 7.59 -15.24 -7.34
C THR A 245 7.74 -14.52 -6.01
N THR A 246 8.68 -13.59 -5.87
CA THR A 246 8.83 -12.77 -4.67
C THR A 246 7.65 -11.80 -4.55
N GLU A 247 7.08 -11.75 -3.36
CA GLU A 247 5.94 -10.86 -3.05
C GLU A 247 6.28 -9.99 -1.85
N PRO A 248 7.03 -8.87 -2.03
CA PRO A 248 7.37 -7.99 -0.92
C PRO A 248 6.08 -7.41 -0.30
N HIS A 249 5.77 -7.79 0.95
CA HIS A 249 4.52 -7.40 1.59
C HIS A 249 4.72 -6.30 2.65
N ASP A 250 5.27 -6.62 3.80
CA ASP A 250 5.59 -5.63 4.83
C ASP A 250 7.06 -5.23 4.70
N ILE A 251 7.32 -3.92 4.76
CA ILE A 251 8.65 -3.33 4.55
C ILE A 251 9.07 -2.53 5.78
N LEU A 252 10.34 -2.67 6.15
CA LEU A 252 11.05 -1.84 7.13
C LEU A 252 12.35 -1.32 6.52
N VAL A 253 12.79 -0.15 6.96
CA VAL A 253 14.13 0.37 6.64
C VAL A 253 14.92 0.49 7.94
N ASP A 254 16.11 -0.10 7.99
CA ASP A 254 16.99 0.01 9.15
C ASP A 254 17.79 1.32 9.15
N LYS A 255 18.54 1.57 10.24
CA LYS A 255 19.33 2.80 10.40
C LYS A 255 20.47 2.94 9.40
N GLU A 256 20.91 1.84 8.81
CA GLU A 256 21.93 1.78 7.77
C GLU A 256 21.35 2.02 6.37
N GLY A 257 20.02 2.02 6.25
CA GLY A 257 19.26 2.23 5.01
C GLY A 257 19.01 0.94 4.22
N HIS A 258 19.20 -0.24 4.83
CA HIS A 258 18.78 -1.49 4.20
C HIS A 258 17.28 -1.67 4.31
N VAL A 259 16.68 -2.20 3.27
CA VAL A 259 15.26 -2.51 3.18
C VAL A 259 15.03 -3.97 3.54
N TRP A 260 14.27 -4.21 4.59
CA TRP A 260 13.85 -5.53 5.02
C TRP A 260 12.40 -5.76 4.60
N TYR A 261 12.09 -6.97 4.12
CA TYR A 261 10.74 -7.31 3.71
C TYR A 261 10.37 -8.76 4.04
N THR A 262 9.08 -8.99 4.21
CA THR A 262 8.51 -10.34 4.25
C THR A 262 8.07 -10.75 2.85
N ASP A 263 8.35 -12.00 2.47
CA ASP A 263 7.83 -12.59 1.25
C ASP A 263 6.44 -13.21 1.52
N PHE A 264 5.42 -12.67 0.88
CA PHE A 264 4.03 -13.07 1.15
C PHE A 264 3.67 -14.44 0.55
N GLY A 265 4.37 -14.89 -0.48
CA GLY A 265 4.16 -16.19 -1.14
C GLY A 265 5.14 -17.27 -0.70
N GLU A 266 6.26 -16.90 -0.07
CA GLU A 266 7.34 -17.81 0.27
C GLU A 266 7.85 -17.66 1.71
N MET A 267 8.68 -18.61 2.15
CA MET A 267 9.23 -18.63 3.51
C MET A 267 10.60 -17.97 3.52
N PHE A 268 10.64 -16.65 3.22
CA PHE A 268 11.87 -15.85 3.27
C PHE A 268 11.63 -14.48 3.90
N ILE A 269 12.63 -14.01 4.64
CA ILE A 269 12.80 -12.58 4.95
C ILE A 269 13.94 -12.10 4.05
N GLY A 270 13.67 -11.05 3.27
CA GLY A 270 14.68 -10.40 2.44
C GLY A 270 15.32 -9.21 3.13
N LYS A 271 16.62 -9.02 2.92
CA LYS A 271 17.38 -7.81 3.22
C LYS A 271 17.98 -7.28 1.93
N PHE A 272 17.59 -6.12 1.51
CA PHE A 272 18.07 -5.46 0.30
C PHE A 272 18.86 -4.19 0.64
N ASP A 273 20.05 -4.06 0.08
CA ASP A 273 20.84 -2.83 0.17
C ASP A 273 20.67 -2.03 -1.14
N PRO A 274 19.95 -0.92 -1.14
CA PRO A 274 19.70 -0.13 -2.35
C PRO A 274 20.95 0.60 -2.88
N LYS A 275 22.05 0.67 -2.11
CA LYS A 275 23.30 1.30 -2.56
C LYS A 275 24.18 0.34 -3.34
N THR A 276 24.24 -0.91 -2.91
CA THR A 276 25.07 -1.96 -3.53
C THR A 276 24.26 -2.92 -4.39
N LEU A 277 22.93 -2.81 -4.38
CA LEU A 277 21.94 -3.68 -5.03
C LEU A 277 22.04 -5.15 -4.56
N LYS A 278 22.60 -5.38 -3.37
CA LYS A 278 22.77 -6.71 -2.82
C LYS A 278 21.50 -7.15 -2.12
N LEU A 279 20.97 -8.29 -2.55
CA LEU A 279 19.88 -9.01 -1.88
C LEU A 279 20.45 -10.14 -1.03
N THR A 280 19.96 -10.28 0.20
CA THR A 280 20.22 -11.42 1.09
C THR A 280 18.89 -11.96 1.56
N GLU A 281 18.67 -13.25 1.40
CA GLU A 281 17.44 -13.91 1.84
C GLU A 281 17.72 -14.84 3.02
N TYR A 282 16.89 -14.76 4.05
CA TYR A 282 16.92 -15.61 5.24
C TYR A 282 15.79 -16.64 5.13
N PRO A 283 16.11 -17.93 4.89
CA PRO A 283 15.08 -18.96 4.79
C PRO A 283 14.41 -19.22 6.14
N ILE A 284 13.09 -19.29 6.13
CA ILE A 284 12.25 -19.50 7.31
C ILE A 284 11.75 -20.94 7.34
N LYS A 285 11.80 -21.57 8.52
CA LYS A 285 11.38 -22.95 8.73
C LYS A 285 9.88 -23.13 8.47
N LYS A 286 9.52 -24.21 7.77
CA LYS A 286 8.15 -24.70 7.67
C LYS A 286 7.80 -25.55 8.88
N PHE A 287 6.58 -25.44 9.37
CA PHE A 287 6.05 -26.18 10.51
C PHE A 287 4.94 -27.15 10.11
N LYS A 288 4.27 -26.91 8.98
CA LYS A 288 3.14 -27.69 8.44
C LYS A 288 3.36 -27.95 6.95
N ASP A 289 3.59 -29.19 6.56
CA ASP A 289 3.92 -29.54 5.17
C ASP A 289 2.80 -29.25 4.18
N LYS A 290 1.54 -29.37 4.60
CA LYS A 290 0.36 -29.20 3.74
C LYS A 290 -0.25 -27.80 3.80
N ALA A 291 0.21 -26.93 4.70
CA ALA A 291 -0.30 -25.57 4.81
C ALA A 291 0.36 -24.63 3.79
N PRO A 292 -0.35 -23.56 3.36
CA PRO A 292 0.26 -22.53 2.54
C PRO A 292 1.51 -21.93 3.20
N THR A 293 2.44 -21.47 2.38
CA THR A 293 3.64 -20.72 2.80
C THR A 293 3.41 -19.23 2.66
N GLY A 294 4.24 -18.42 3.32
CA GLY A 294 4.23 -16.98 3.26
C GLY A 294 4.36 -16.33 4.63
N LEU A 295 4.86 -15.12 4.63
CA LEU A 295 5.05 -14.25 5.79
C LEU A 295 4.26 -12.97 5.55
N LEU A 296 3.69 -12.40 6.61
CA LEU A 296 2.93 -11.16 6.48
C LEU A 296 3.65 -9.98 7.14
N SER A 297 3.78 -10.03 8.45
CA SER A 297 4.22 -8.90 9.25
C SER A 297 5.68 -8.99 9.64
N ILE A 298 6.33 -7.83 9.75
CA ILE A 298 7.72 -7.68 10.18
C ILE A 298 7.84 -6.40 11.03
N GLU A 299 8.54 -6.48 12.15
CA GLU A 299 8.79 -5.33 13.05
C GLU A 299 10.14 -5.45 13.75
N PHE A 300 10.81 -4.31 14.00
CA PHE A 300 11.95 -4.27 14.90
C PHE A 300 11.49 -4.19 16.35
N ASP A 301 12.14 -4.99 17.24
CA ASP A 301 12.05 -4.72 18.66
C ASP A 301 13.06 -3.64 19.09
N HIS A 302 12.94 -3.16 20.34
CA HIS A 302 13.83 -2.12 20.86
C HIS A 302 15.31 -2.57 20.97
N ALA A 303 15.58 -3.88 20.92
CA ALA A 303 16.94 -4.44 20.84
C ALA A 303 17.45 -4.55 19.40
N GLY A 304 16.64 -4.14 18.41
CA GLY A 304 16.97 -4.21 16.98
C GLY A 304 16.88 -5.62 16.40
N LYS A 305 16.20 -6.56 17.04
CA LYS A 305 15.84 -7.84 16.45
C LYS A 305 14.59 -7.69 15.60
N ILE A 306 14.44 -8.56 14.62
CA ILE A 306 13.32 -8.56 13.69
C ILE A 306 12.35 -9.67 14.09
N TRP A 307 11.12 -9.29 14.46
CA TRP A 307 10.04 -10.20 14.69
C TRP A 307 9.16 -10.33 13.44
N PHE A 308 8.62 -11.55 13.24
CA PHE A 308 7.76 -11.86 12.10
C PHE A 308 6.76 -12.98 12.44
N ASP A 309 5.70 -13.09 11.64
CA ASP A 309 4.79 -14.23 11.69
C ASP A 309 5.02 -15.18 10.52
N THR A 310 4.60 -16.43 10.68
CA THR A 310 4.64 -17.44 9.63
C THR A 310 3.24 -17.80 9.10
N MET A 311 2.30 -16.89 9.25
CA MET A 311 0.91 -17.02 8.79
C MET A 311 0.30 -18.41 9.05
N TYR A 312 0.06 -19.20 7.99
CA TYR A 312 -0.57 -20.53 8.05
C TYR A 312 0.31 -21.58 8.72
N GLN A 313 1.58 -21.34 8.82
CA GLN A 313 2.53 -22.23 9.49
C GLN A 313 2.45 -22.16 11.02
N GLY A 314 1.77 -21.15 11.58
CA GLY A 314 1.38 -21.09 12.99
C GLY A 314 2.51 -20.87 13.98
N SER A 315 3.53 -20.07 13.63
CA SER A 315 4.63 -19.71 14.53
C SER A 315 4.93 -18.22 14.44
N LEU A 316 5.40 -17.63 15.53
CA LEU A 316 6.18 -16.40 15.48
C LEU A 316 7.66 -16.74 15.30
N GLY A 317 8.42 -15.82 14.76
CA GLY A 317 9.87 -15.90 14.64
C GLY A 317 10.54 -14.61 15.05
N ARG A 318 11.82 -14.72 15.46
CA ARG A 318 12.68 -13.60 15.83
C ARG A 318 14.06 -13.79 15.21
N LEU A 319 14.40 -12.96 14.25
CA LEU A 319 15.70 -12.95 13.56
C LEU A 319 16.63 -11.94 14.21
N ASP A 320 17.87 -12.36 14.44
CA ASP A 320 18.97 -11.44 14.76
C ASP A 320 19.62 -10.96 13.46
N PRO A 321 19.46 -9.69 13.06
CA PRO A 321 20.02 -9.19 11.81
C PRO A 321 21.57 -9.17 11.79
N LYS A 322 22.23 -9.26 12.96
CA LYS A 322 23.70 -9.26 13.07
C LYS A 322 24.30 -10.64 12.85
N THR A 323 23.64 -11.69 13.34
CA THR A 323 24.15 -13.08 13.27
C THR A 323 23.44 -13.93 12.23
N GLY A 324 22.20 -13.54 11.83
CA GLY A 324 21.32 -14.34 11.00
C GLY A 324 20.61 -15.47 11.77
N GLU A 325 20.77 -15.55 13.09
CA GLU A 325 20.14 -16.58 13.93
C GLU A 325 18.64 -16.31 14.07
N ILE A 326 17.82 -17.37 13.98
CA ILE A 326 16.37 -17.29 14.07
C ILE A 326 15.87 -18.16 15.21
N SER A 327 15.16 -17.54 16.14
CA SER A 327 14.40 -18.22 17.18
C SER A 327 12.94 -18.33 16.76
N TYR A 328 12.27 -19.46 17.09
CA TYR A 328 10.88 -19.70 16.74
C TYR A 328 10.02 -19.95 17.97
N TYR A 329 8.77 -19.47 17.92
CA TYR A 329 7.76 -19.58 18.97
C TYR A 329 6.47 -20.14 18.35
N PRO A 330 6.39 -21.47 18.10
CA PRO A 330 5.18 -22.06 17.56
C PRO A 330 4.02 -21.93 18.55
N LEU A 331 2.80 -21.73 18.03
CA LEU A 331 1.58 -21.84 18.84
C LEU A 331 1.52 -23.21 19.53
N ALA A 332 0.95 -23.23 20.72
CA ALA A 332 0.66 -24.47 21.41
C ALA A 332 -0.20 -25.40 20.52
N PRO A 333 0.05 -26.71 20.52
CA PRO A 333 -0.63 -27.66 19.63
C PRO A 333 -2.17 -27.55 19.68
N GLU A 334 -2.74 -27.31 20.84
CA GLU A 334 -4.19 -27.14 21.05
C GLU A 334 -4.78 -25.88 20.40
N TYR A 335 -3.94 -24.92 19.99
CA TYR A 335 -4.34 -23.68 19.32
C TYR A 335 -3.93 -23.64 17.83
N ASN A 336 -3.12 -24.61 17.38
CA ASN A 336 -2.47 -24.57 16.06
C ASN A 336 -3.13 -25.51 15.05
N ASP A 337 -4.46 -25.41 14.89
CA ASP A 337 -5.21 -26.16 13.88
C ASP A 337 -4.97 -25.61 12.44
N ASP A 338 -5.55 -26.26 11.43
CA ASP A 338 -5.38 -25.87 10.01
C ASP A 338 -6.09 -24.57 9.61
N ARG A 339 -6.93 -24.01 10.49
CA ARG A 339 -7.60 -22.72 10.30
C ARG A 339 -6.73 -21.54 10.73
N VAL A 340 -5.64 -21.79 11.44
CA VAL A 340 -4.75 -20.73 11.93
C VAL A 340 -4.16 -19.96 10.76
N GLN A 341 -4.24 -18.64 10.87
CA GLN A 341 -3.55 -17.69 10.02
C GLN A 341 -3.07 -16.55 10.90
N LEU A 342 -1.83 -16.65 11.36
CA LEU A 342 -1.24 -15.65 12.24
C LEU A 342 -1.03 -14.32 11.52
N ASN A 343 -1.11 -13.26 12.30
CA ASN A 343 -0.73 -11.92 11.91
C ASN A 343 -0.22 -11.23 13.17
N PHE A 344 0.94 -10.64 13.05
CA PHE A 344 1.68 -10.05 14.14
C PHE A 344 1.95 -8.58 13.85
N THR A 345 1.91 -7.72 14.86
CA THR A 345 2.42 -6.34 14.74
C THR A 345 2.61 -5.69 16.09
N GLY A 346 3.54 -4.72 16.13
CA GLY A 346 3.76 -3.81 17.25
C GLY A 346 4.31 -4.49 18.50
N LEU A 347 5.52 -4.10 18.90
CA LEU A 347 6.25 -4.75 19.99
C LEU A 347 6.49 -3.80 21.13
N HIS A 348 5.93 -4.13 22.29
CA HIS A 348 6.28 -3.53 23.57
C HIS A 348 6.50 -4.59 24.65
N HIS A 349 7.07 -5.74 24.25
CA HIS A 349 7.32 -6.86 25.15
C HIS A 349 8.32 -6.54 26.26
N GLU A 350 9.10 -5.49 26.16
CA GLU A 350 9.97 -5.01 27.24
C GLU A 350 9.19 -4.52 28.46
N VAL A 351 7.89 -4.21 28.32
CA VAL A 351 7.03 -3.73 29.41
C VAL A 351 6.64 -4.85 30.38
N ASP A 352 6.30 -6.04 29.83
CA ASP A 352 5.75 -7.14 30.64
C ASP A 352 6.25 -8.53 30.19
N GLY A 353 7.21 -8.60 29.28
CA GLY A 353 7.76 -9.86 28.75
C GLY A 353 6.82 -10.62 27.82
N LYS A 354 5.78 -9.98 27.27
CA LYS A 354 4.75 -10.67 26.48
C LYS A 354 4.62 -10.13 25.07
N VAL A 355 4.34 -11.02 24.13
CA VAL A 355 4.16 -10.72 22.70
C VAL A 355 2.75 -11.12 22.25
N TRP A 356 2.09 -10.22 21.55
CA TRP A 356 0.75 -10.44 21.02
C TRP A 356 0.77 -10.91 19.58
N THR A 357 -0.18 -11.77 19.22
CA THR A 357 -0.52 -12.11 17.84
C THR A 357 -2.00 -12.46 17.75
N LYS A 358 -2.51 -12.55 16.53
CA LYS A 358 -3.89 -12.97 16.29
C LYS A 358 -3.96 -14.01 15.17
N SER A 359 -5.07 -14.74 15.11
CA SER A 359 -5.40 -15.60 13.98
C SER A 359 -6.64 -15.10 13.25
N VAL A 360 -6.51 -14.77 11.96
CA VAL A 360 -7.66 -14.44 11.10
C VAL A 360 -8.60 -15.63 10.95
N GLY A 361 -8.06 -16.83 10.91
CA GLY A 361 -8.82 -18.02 10.67
C GLY A 361 -9.72 -18.45 11.81
N THR A 362 -9.24 -18.34 13.04
CA THR A 362 -9.97 -18.72 14.25
C THR A 362 -10.64 -17.53 14.94
N GLN A 363 -10.27 -16.30 14.58
CA GLN A 363 -10.68 -15.03 15.24
C GLN A 363 -10.19 -14.90 16.68
N ASP A 364 -9.19 -15.70 17.04
CA ASP A 364 -8.56 -15.66 18.37
C ASP A 364 -7.41 -14.65 18.39
N ILE A 365 -7.20 -14.09 19.58
CA ILE A 365 -6.00 -13.35 19.96
C ILE A 365 -5.15 -14.25 20.84
N PHE A 366 -3.84 -14.22 20.63
CA PHE A 366 -2.89 -14.97 21.46
C PHE A 366 -1.85 -14.05 22.07
N ARG A 367 -1.41 -14.39 23.29
CA ARG A 367 -0.33 -13.70 23.97
C ARG A 367 0.70 -14.71 24.46
N LEU A 368 1.94 -14.56 23.99
CA LEU A 368 3.09 -15.37 24.38
C LEU A 368 3.80 -14.73 25.57
N ASP A 369 4.00 -15.46 26.64
CA ASP A 369 4.92 -15.11 27.72
C ASP A 369 6.32 -15.64 27.38
N LEU A 370 7.27 -14.74 27.15
CA LEU A 370 8.61 -15.06 26.67
C LEU A 370 9.45 -15.82 27.71
N ALA A 371 9.19 -15.61 29.00
CA ALA A 371 9.95 -16.27 30.08
C ALA A 371 9.54 -17.73 30.25
N SER A 372 8.25 -18.02 30.20
CA SER A 372 7.70 -19.37 30.39
C SER A 372 7.41 -20.13 29.11
N ASN A 373 7.50 -19.45 27.96
CA ASN A 373 7.08 -19.96 26.64
C ASN A 373 5.64 -20.49 26.61
N LYS A 374 4.75 -19.89 27.41
CA LYS A 374 3.33 -20.25 27.49
C LYS A 374 2.47 -19.28 26.70
N TRP A 375 1.43 -19.82 26.07
CA TRP A 375 0.44 -19.06 25.32
C TRP A 375 -0.85 -18.87 26.12
N GLU A 376 -1.40 -17.66 26.07
CA GLU A 376 -2.77 -17.34 26.50
C GLU A 376 -3.63 -17.09 25.28
N LYS A 377 -4.91 -17.49 25.34
CA LYS A 377 -5.89 -17.28 24.27
C LYS A 377 -7.02 -16.37 24.75
N PHE A 378 -7.46 -15.46 23.87
CA PHE A 378 -8.57 -14.53 24.09
C PHE A 378 -9.54 -14.63 22.92
N HIS A 379 -10.83 -14.48 23.20
CA HIS A 379 -11.90 -14.44 22.20
C HIS A 379 -12.65 -13.09 22.30
N PRO A 380 -12.05 -11.98 21.85
CA PRO A 380 -12.52 -10.62 22.17
C PRO A 380 -13.83 -10.25 21.50
N THR A 381 -14.23 -10.96 20.43
CA THR A 381 -15.45 -10.68 19.68
C THR A 381 -16.73 -11.13 20.35
N ASP A 382 -16.66 -11.89 21.45
CA ASP A 382 -17.84 -12.34 22.23
C ASP A 382 -18.67 -11.17 22.80
N GLY A 383 -18.06 -9.99 22.96
CA GLY A 383 -18.73 -8.77 23.42
C GLY A 383 -19.40 -7.94 22.32
N LEU A 384 -19.30 -8.36 21.05
CA LEU A 384 -19.90 -7.64 19.92
C LEU A 384 -21.23 -8.25 19.51
N PRO A 385 -22.18 -7.45 18.93
CA PRO A 385 -23.46 -7.97 18.45
C PRO A 385 -23.27 -9.12 17.45
N SER A 386 -23.82 -10.29 17.74
CA SER A 386 -23.57 -11.56 17.02
C SER A 386 -24.24 -11.72 15.66
N ALA A 387 -24.94 -10.69 15.15
CA ALA A 387 -25.72 -10.78 13.90
C ALA A 387 -24.88 -11.05 12.64
N ARG A 388 -23.57 -10.85 12.69
CA ARG A 388 -22.60 -11.14 11.61
C ARG A 388 -21.28 -11.58 12.18
N ARG A 389 -20.53 -12.38 11.40
CA ARG A 389 -19.16 -12.75 11.75
C ARG A 389 -18.28 -11.49 11.85
N HIS A 390 -17.54 -11.35 12.94
CA HIS A 390 -16.53 -10.32 13.12
C HIS A 390 -15.18 -10.82 12.62
N THR A 391 -14.41 -9.92 12.02
CA THR A 391 -13.05 -10.24 11.55
C THR A 391 -12.07 -9.21 12.08
N ILE A 392 -11.21 -9.60 13.00
CA ILE A 392 -10.10 -8.78 13.43
C ILE A 392 -9.03 -8.84 12.34
N TYR A 393 -8.80 -7.72 11.66
CA TYR A 393 -7.85 -7.66 10.55
C TYR A 393 -6.42 -7.48 11.03
N GLN A 394 -6.17 -6.53 11.93
CA GLN A 394 -4.85 -6.28 12.52
C GLN A 394 -4.93 -6.07 14.03
N VAL A 395 -3.82 -6.34 14.69
CA VAL A 395 -3.58 -6.01 16.10
C VAL A 395 -2.28 -5.22 16.22
N MET A 396 -2.19 -4.34 17.22
CA MET A 396 -1.00 -3.55 17.51
C MET A 396 -0.95 -3.20 19.01
N ALA A 397 0.24 -3.28 19.64
CA ALA A 397 0.41 -2.93 21.02
C ALA A 397 0.73 -1.43 21.20
N ASP A 398 0.20 -0.81 22.26
CA ASP A 398 0.57 0.54 22.69
C ASP A 398 1.80 0.51 23.65
N SER A 399 2.27 1.69 24.07
CA SER A 399 3.45 1.83 24.97
C SER A 399 3.32 1.11 26.33
N LYS A 400 2.11 0.69 26.70
CA LYS A 400 1.81 -0.07 27.93
C LYS A 400 1.58 -1.55 27.66
N ASN A 401 1.84 -1.98 26.43
CA ASN A 401 1.55 -3.31 25.89
C ASN A 401 0.05 -3.71 25.94
N ASN A 402 -0.89 -2.73 25.99
CA ASN A 402 -2.28 -3.03 25.70
C ASN A 402 -2.42 -3.32 24.20
N LEU A 403 -3.32 -4.26 23.86
CA LEU A 403 -3.54 -4.63 22.47
C LEU A 403 -4.70 -3.85 21.88
N TRP A 404 -4.45 -3.17 20.76
CA TRP A 404 -5.47 -2.56 19.93
C TRP A 404 -5.81 -3.47 18.75
N MET A 405 -7.07 -3.46 18.30
CA MET A 405 -7.62 -4.38 17.32
C MET A 405 -8.46 -3.62 16.29
N ALA A 406 -8.16 -3.76 15.00
CA ALA A 406 -9.01 -3.27 13.92
C ALA A 406 -10.02 -4.34 13.53
N GLU A 407 -11.31 -4.11 13.82
CA GLU A 407 -12.39 -5.00 13.41
C GLU A 407 -12.90 -4.58 12.03
N PHE A 408 -12.69 -5.45 11.04
CA PHE A 408 -12.88 -5.17 9.63
C PHE A 408 -14.33 -5.22 9.17
N THR A 409 -15.16 -6.07 9.76
CA THR A 409 -16.48 -6.38 9.19
C THR A 409 -17.49 -5.30 9.46
N GLN A 410 -17.52 -4.77 10.68
CA GLN A 410 -18.50 -3.75 11.13
C GLN A 410 -17.86 -2.36 11.33
N GLY A 411 -16.54 -2.28 11.44
CA GLY A 411 -15.83 -1.02 11.65
C GLY A 411 -15.77 -0.61 13.13
N HIS A 412 -15.09 -1.41 13.93
CA HIS A 412 -14.80 -1.07 15.33
C HIS A 412 -13.29 -1.03 15.57
N LEU A 413 -12.90 -0.19 16.51
CA LEU A 413 -11.59 -0.24 17.14
C LEU A 413 -11.74 -0.91 18.51
N GLY A 414 -11.00 -1.99 18.76
CA GLY A 414 -11.03 -2.70 20.03
C GLY A 414 -9.76 -2.50 20.82
N LYS A 415 -9.85 -2.66 22.14
CA LYS A 415 -8.70 -2.66 23.07
C LYS A 415 -8.81 -3.83 24.03
N ILE A 416 -7.69 -4.54 24.25
CA ILE A 416 -7.51 -5.45 25.39
C ILE A 416 -6.52 -4.81 26.35
N ASP A 417 -6.93 -4.55 27.57
CA ASP A 417 -6.05 -4.09 28.64
C ASP A 417 -5.10 -5.22 29.05
N ALA A 418 -3.79 -4.97 29.01
CA ALA A 418 -2.76 -5.98 29.26
C ALA A 418 -2.79 -6.56 30.68
N LYS A 419 -3.24 -5.78 31.68
CA LYS A 419 -3.25 -6.16 33.11
C LYS A 419 -4.59 -6.78 33.50
N THR A 420 -5.70 -6.10 33.18
CA THR A 420 -7.05 -6.53 33.60
C THR A 420 -7.67 -7.53 32.66
N ARG A 421 -7.18 -7.64 31.41
CA ARG A 421 -7.73 -8.45 30.31
C ARG A 421 -9.11 -8.00 29.84
N GLN A 422 -9.56 -6.84 30.28
CA GLN A 422 -10.84 -6.27 29.87
C GLN A 422 -10.78 -5.89 28.38
N VAL A 423 -11.84 -6.24 27.64
CA VAL A 423 -12.05 -5.86 26.26
C VAL A 423 -12.98 -4.65 26.18
N THR A 424 -12.59 -3.63 25.44
CA THR A 424 -13.41 -2.43 25.17
C THR A 424 -13.49 -2.22 23.67
N TRP A 425 -14.68 -1.86 23.16
CA TRP A 425 -14.91 -1.60 21.75
C TRP A 425 -15.39 -0.17 21.51
N TYR A 426 -14.83 0.49 20.52
CA TYR A 426 -15.15 1.85 20.08
C TYR A 426 -15.66 1.80 18.64
N PRO A 427 -16.93 2.15 18.36
CA PRO A 427 -17.44 2.20 16.99
C PRO A 427 -16.75 3.32 16.22
N ILE A 428 -16.22 3.00 15.04
CA ILE A 428 -15.67 4.01 14.13
C ILE A 428 -16.84 4.81 13.55
N PRO A 429 -16.75 6.16 13.47
CA PRO A 429 -17.88 7.00 13.06
C PRO A 429 -18.47 6.65 11.68
N THR A 430 -17.63 6.30 10.71
CA THR A 430 -18.08 5.83 9.40
C THR A 430 -18.51 4.36 9.48
N ALA A 431 -19.82 4.12 9.31
CA ALA A 431 -20.36 2.77 9.33
C ALA A 431 -19.79 1.90 8.18
N HIS A 432 -19.54 0.62 8.49
CA HIS A 432 -19.02 -0.36 7.53
C HIS A 432 -17.69 0.08 6.85
N ALA A 433 -16.88 0.86 7.54
CA ALA A 433 -15.64 1.43 7.04
C ALA A 433 -14.61 0.38 6.61
N ARG A 434 -14.72 -0.85 7.07
CA ARG A 434 -13.73 -1.93 6.93
C ARG A 434 -12.37 -1.51 7.47
N ALA A 435 -12.30 -1.31 8.81
CA ALA A 435 -11.06 -0.98 9.53
C ALA A 435 -9.97 -2.01 9.20
N ARG A 436 -8.84 -1.57 8.64
CA ARG A 436 -7.85 -2.50 8.08
C ARG A 436 -6.53 -2.49 8.82
N ARG A 437 -5.61 -1.62 8.47
CA ARG A 437 -4.32 -1.53 9.12
C ARG A 437 -4.26 -0.31 10.05
N MET A 438 -3.47 -0.46 11.09
CA MET A 438 -3.29 0.55 12.13
C MET A 438 -1.84 0.97 12.22
N GLN A 439 -1.63 2.15 12.81
CA GLN A 439 -0.36 2.63 13.35
C GLN A 439 -0.64 3.25 14.71
N ILE A 440 0.20 2.97 15.69
CA ILE A 440 0.17 3.63 16.99
C ILE A 440 1.36 4.57 17.04
N ASP A 441 1.13 5.82 17.39
CA ASP A 441 2.19 6.82 17.47
C ASP A 441 2.79 6.90 18.90
N THR A 442 3.80 7.76 19.05
CA THR A 442 4.51 7.94 20.33
C THR A 442 3.66 8.55 21.45
N GLU A 443 2.45 9.03 21.14
CA GLU A 443 1.46 9.52 22.11
C GLU A 443 0.36 8.49 22.40
N ASP A 444 0.52 7.27 21.95
CA ASP A 444 -0.46 6.17 22.00
C ASP A 444 -1.77 6.48 21.25
N ARG A 445 -1.78 7.40 20.27
CA ARG A 445 -2.93 7.60 19.41
C ARG A 445 -2.95 6.52 18.35
N VAL A 446 -4.14 6.03 18.02
CA VAL A 446 -4.32 4.92 17.06
C VAL A 446 -4.82 5.47 15.73
N LEU A 447 -3.97 5.40 14.72
CA LEU A 447 -4.33 5.69 13.34
C LEU A 447 -4.84 4.41 12.67
N VAL A 448 -6.03 4.40 12.10
CA VAL A 448 -6.63 3.24 11.45
C VAL A 448 -7.16 3.59 10.06
N THR A 449 -6.86 2.77 9.07
CA THR A 449 -7.39 2.96 7.72
C THR A 449 -8.80 2.41 7.60
N GLU A 450 -9.69 3.21 7.01
CA GLU A 450 -11.07 2.88 6.68
C GLU A 450 -11.13 2.47 5.20
N TYR A 451 -10.78 1.22 4.94
CA TYR A 451 -10.51 0.71 3.60
C TYR A 451 -11.65 0.98 2.61
N ARG A 452 -12.88 0.64 2.96
CA ARG A 452 -14.03 0.82 2.06
C ARG A 452 -14.44 2.29 1.91
N ALA A 453 -14.22 3.09 2.94
CA ALA A 453 -14.65 4.49 2.98
C ALA A 453 -13.66 5.46 2.32
N SER A 454 -12.47 4.98 1.90
CA SER A 454 -11.36 5.85 1.47
C SER A 454 -11.08 6.96 2.49
N LYS A 455 -10.99 6.58 3.77
CA LYS A 455 -10.68 7.48 4.88
C LYS A 455 -9.59 6.90 5.77
N VAL A 456 -9.10 7.74 6.66
CA VAL A 456 -8.24 7.35 7.77
C VAL A 456 -8.80 7.99 9.04
N ALA A 457 -8.96 7.21 10.11
CA ALA A 457 -9.38 7.72 11.41
C ALA A 457 -8.20 7.75 12.38
N LEU A 458 -8.05 8.84 13.11
CA LEU A 458 -7.16 8.98 14.26
C LEU A 458 -7.99 8.93 15.52
N PHE A 459 -7.72 7.95 16.38
CA PHE A 459 -8.34 7.82 17.69
C PHE A 459 -7.38 8.33 18.76
N ASP A 460 -7.80 9.35 19.48
CA ASP A 460 -7.09 9.86 20.66
C ASP A 460 -7.48 9.02 21.89
N THR A 461 -6.54 8.25 22.40
CA THR A 461 -6.77 7.32 23.53
C THR A 461 -6.99 8.00 24.87
N LYS A 462 -6.68 9.30 25.00
CA LYS A 462 -6.88 10.10 26.23
C LYS A 462 -8.29 10.68 26.29
N THR A 463 -8.81 11.11 25.14
CA THR A 463 -10.15 11.74 25.03
C THR A 463 -11.21 10.79 24.50
N GLU A 464 -10.80 9.62 24.02
CA GLU A 464 -11.63 8.60 23.37
C GLU A 464 -12.45 9.14 22.18
N LYS A 465 -11.85 10.05 21.40
CA LYS A 465 -12.48 10.67 20.25
C LYS A 465 -11.78 10.33 18.94
N PHE A 466 -12.57 10.15 17.90
CA PHE A 466 -12.11 9.99 16.53
C PHE A 466 -12.03 11.33 15.80
N THR A 467 -11.00 11.47 14.96
CA THR A 467 -10.90 12.47 13.89
C THR A 467 -10.71 11.73 12.58
N GLU A 468 -11.60 11.94 11.61
CA GLU A 468 -11.53 11.28 10.30
C GLU A 468 -10.94 12.23 9.24
N TYR A 469 -10.07 11.69 8.39
CA TYR A 469 -9.47 12.35 7.23
C TYR A 469 -9.94 11.66 5.96
N THR A 470 -10.55 12.42 5.05
CA THR A 470 -11.04 11.90 3.77
C THR A 470 -9.92 11.92 2.74
N LEU A 471 -9.68 10.77 2.11
CA LEU A 471 -8.78 10.58 0.99
C LEU A 471 -9.56 10.68 -0.33
N PRO A 472 -8.88 10.81 -1.47
CA PRO A 472 -9.53 10.76 -2.77
C PRO A 472 -10.38 9.49 -2.95
N PRO A 473 -11.49 9.56 -3.70
CA PRO A 473 -12.35 8.41 -3.95
C PRO A 473 -11.58 7.21 -4.54
N TYR A 474 -12.03 6.01 -4.21
CA TYR A 474 -11.43 4.74 -4.67
C TYR A 474 -9.98 4.50 -4.23
N THR A 475 -9.47 5.25 -3.24
CA THR A 475 -8.13 5.07 -2.69
C THR A 475 -7.97 3.69 -2.05
N PHE A 476 -8.98 3.21 -1.32
CA PHE A 476 -8.92 1.95 -0.58
C PHE A 476 -7.61 1.81 0.20
N PRO A 477 -7.37 2.66 1.21
CA PRO A 477 -6.10 2.71 1.90
C PRO A 477 -5.82 1.40 2.64
N TYR A 478 -4.58 0.87 2.49
CA TYR A 478 -4.17 -0.31 3.23
C TYR A 478 -3.58 0.05 4.59
N ARG A 479 -2.55 0.89 4.61
CA ARG A 479 -1.92 1.44 5.81
C ARG A 479 -1.66 2.93 5.62
N ALA A 480 -1.67 3.67 6.71
CA ALA A 480 -1.31 5.08 6.72
C ALA A 480 -0.39 5.40 7.91
N ASN A 481 0.52 6.35 7.72
CA ASN A 481 1.44 6.81 8.76
C ASN A 481 1.59 8.33 8.66
N PHE A 482 1.79 8.99 9.81
CA PHE A 482 2.26 10.36 9.83
C PHE A 482 3.76 10.42 9.60
N ASP A 483 4.19 11.44 8.89
CA ASP A 483 5.60 11.80 8.82
C ASP A 483 6.00 12.79 9.92
N LYS A 484 7.32 13.10 9.99
CA LYS A 484 7.88 14.06 10.97
C LYS A 484 7.34 15.47 10.81
N ASN A 485 6.72 15.83 9.70
CA ASN A 485 6.12 17.14 9.43
C ASN A 485 4.64 17.16 9.79
N GLY A 486 4.05 16.03 10.18
CA GLY A 486 2.65 15.87 10.51
C GLY A 486 1.75 15.67 9.29
N GLU A 487 2.30 15.36 8.12
CA GLU A 487 1.53 14.97 6.94
C GLU A 487 1.23 13.46 6.97
N LEU A 488 0.06 13.10 6.47
CA LEU A 488 -0.40 11.71 6.43
C LEU A 488 -0.03 11.08 5.08
N TRP A 489 0.65 9.94 5.12
CA TRP A 489 0.98 9.16 3.93
C TRP A 489 0.18 7.86 3.94
N ALA A 490 -0.49 7.54 2.83
CA ALA A 490 -1.29 6.34 2.69
C ALA A 490 -0.88 5.54 1.44
N SER A 491 -0.68 4.23 1.64
CA SER A 491 -0.62 3.27 0.53
C SER A 491 -2.02 2.97 0.02
N THR A 492 -2.17 2.82 -1.28
CA THR A 492 -3.45 2.51 -1.91
C THR A 492 -3.42 1.15 -2.59
N MET A 493 -4.53 0.40 -2.50
CA MET A 493 -4.59 -0.93 -3.10
C MET A 493 -5.15 -0.93 -4.52
N HIS A 494 -5.75 0.17 -4.97
CA HIS A 494 -6.55 0.15 -6.19
C HIS A 494 -6.19 1.21 -7.21
N THR A 495 -5.57 2.33 -6.80
CA THR A 495 -5.33 3.47 -7.69
C THR A 495 -3.92 3.53 -8.25
N ASP A 496 -3.03 2.63 -7.83
CA ASP A 496 -1.59 2.67 -8.09
C ASP A 496 -0.97 4.03 -7.76
N ARG A 497 -1.44 4.64 -6.68
CA ARG A 497 -0.96 5.95 -6.21
C ARG A 497 -0.57 5.89 -4.75
N VAL A 498 0.43 6.67 -4.39
CA VAL A 498 0.68 7.04 -3.00
C VAL A 498 -0.03 8.36 -2.74
N VAL A 499 -0.79 8.42 -1.65
CA VAL A 499 -1.49 9.64 -1.24
C VAL A 499 -0.76 10.26 -0.06
N ARG A 500 -0.43 11.54 -0.18
CA ARG A 500 0.05 12.41 0.89
C ARG A 500 -1.02 13.45 1.19
N LEU A 501 -1.44 13.58 2.44
CA LEU A 501 -2.51 14.48 2.88
C LEU A 501 -1.99 15.40 3.98
N ASP A 502 -2.22 16.70 3.82
CA ASP A 502 -2.06 17.66 4.91
C ASP A 502 -3.31 17.66 5.80
N PRO A 503 -3.24 17.17 7.05
CA PRO A 503 -4.40 17.08 7.94
C PRO A 503 -4.99 18.43 8.34
N LYS A 504 -4.23 19.54 8.20
CA LYS A 504 -4.66 20.89 8.57
C LYS A 504 -5.54 21.51 7.50
N THR A 505 -5.21 21.27 6.24
CA THR A 505 -5.91 21.88 5.09
C THR A 505 -6.82 20.90 4.36
N GLY A 506 -6.64 19.58 4.55
CA GLY A 506 -7.31 18.53 3.79
C GLY A 506 -6.79 18.38 2.35
N ASN A 507 -5.75 19.13 1.96
CA ASN A 507 -5.16 19.02 0.63
C ASN A 507 -4.43 17.69 0.46
N THR A 508 -4.56 17.10 -0.71
CA THR A 508 -3.89 15.84 -1.07
C THR A 508 -2.93 16.02 -2.24
N VAL A 509 -1.86 15.23 -2.23
CA VAL A 509 -0.97 15.00 -3.36
C VAL A 509 -1.02 13.52 -3.69
N GLN A 510 -1.15 13.16 -4.98
CA GLN A 510 -1.34 11.79 -5.43
C GLN A 510 -0.25 11.42 -6.45
N TYR A 511 0.79 10.75 -5.99
CA TYR A 511 1.88 10.31 -6.85
C TYR A 511 1.51 9.01 -7.56
N LEU A 512 1.45 9.00 -8.89
CA LEU A 512 1.19 7.81 -9.70
C LEU A 512 2.46 6.96 -9.80
N MET A 513 2.33 5.67 -9.48
CA MET A 513 3.43 4.71 -9.61
C MET A 513 3.63 4.32 -11.08
N PRO A 514 4.87 3.99 -11.49
CA PRO A 514 5.17 3.62 -12.87
C PRO A 514 4.50 2.31 -13.30
N SER A 515 4.48 1.34 -12.40
CA SER A 515 3.94 -0.01 -12.63
C SER A 515 2.59 -0.20 -11.94
N ASP A 516 1.87 -1.24 -12.34
CA ASP A 516 0.71 -1.71 -11.60
C ASP A 516 1.14 -2.17 -10.22
N THR A 517 0.43 -1.74 -9.20
CA THR A 517 0.79 -2.04 -7.82
C THR A 517 -0.40 -2.59 -7.04
N ASN A 518 -0.10 -3.38 -6.01
CA ASN A 518 -1.04 -3.65 -4.94
C ASN A 518 -0.30 -3.32 -3.64
N MET A 519 -0.19 -2.02 -3.37
CA MET A 519 0.59 -1.51 -2.26
C MET A 519 0.01 -1.93 -0.93
N ARG A 520 0.85 -2.53 -0.10
CA ARG A 520 0.48 -3.03 1.23
C ARG A 520 1.03 -2.10 2.33
N THR A 521 1.85 -2.64 3.19
CA THR A 521 2.41 -1.86 4.28
C THR A 521 3.44 -0.86 3.77
N VAL A 522 3.25 0.37 4.17
CA VAL A 522 4.13 1.49 3.88
C VAL A 522 5.12 1.71 5.02
N PHE A 523 6.34 2.05 4.66
CA PHE A 523 7.32 2.62 5.57
C PHE A 523 7.60 4.08 5.17
N VAL A 524 7.38 5.00 6.12
CA VAL A 524 7.69 6.42 5.95
C VAL A 524 9.04 6.68 6.61
N ASP A 525 10.05 6.96 5.78
CA ASP A 525 11.42 7.19 6.26
C ASP A 525 11.59 8.64 6.70
N ASN A 526 11.41 8.86 7.98
CA ASN A 526 11.57 10.16 8.63
C ASN A 526 13.04 10.58 8.83
N SER A 527 14.01 9.72 8.52
CA SER A 527 15.44 10.05 8.61
C SER A 527 15.92 10.93 7.45
N THR A 528 15.19 10.92 6.33
CA THR A 528 15.53 11.67 5.11
C THR A 528 14.88 13.05 5.07
N THR A 529 15.43 13.97 4.25
CA THR A 529 14.85 15.27 3.95
C THR A 529 15.02 15.55 2.45
N PRO A 530 13.92 15.60 1.67
CA PRO A 530 12.53 15.34 2.09
C PRO A 530 12.32 13.93 2.63
N VAL A 531 11.19 13.73 3.32
CA VAL A 531 10.75 12.41 3.79
C VAL A 531 10.51 11.49 2.58
N THR A 532 10.95 10.25 2.66
CA THR A 532 10.75 9.27 1.59
C THR A 532 9.78 8.17 2.00
N PHE A 533 9.20 7.54 1.01
CA PHE A 533 8.18 6.51 1.18
C PHE A 533 8.68 5.21 0.54
N TRP A 534 8.61 4.11 1.28
CA TRP A 534 8.97 2.79 0.79
C TRP A 534 7.80 1.83 0.86
N VAL A 535 7.62 1.01 -0.18
CA VAL A 535 6.56 0.01 -0.23
C VAL A 535 6.94 -1.17 -1.11
N GLY A 536 6.41 -2.36 -0.77
CA GLY A 536 6.45 -3.52 -1.66
C GLY A 536 5.24 -3.55 -2.59
N SER A 537 5.43 -3.97 -3.82
CA SER A 537 4.36 -4.29 -4.74
C SER A 537 3.99 -5.77 -4.62
N ASN A 538 2.77 -6.05 -4.14
CA ASN A 538 2.33 -7.42 -3.88
C ASN A 538 1.86 -8.16 -5.15
N HIS A 539 1.65 -7.46 -6.26
CA HIS A 539 1.31 -8.06 -7.57
C HIS A 539 2.48 -8.07 -8.55
N ASP A 540 3.57 -7.44 -8.16
CA ASP A 540 4.81 -7.36 -8.91
C ASP A 540 5.98 -7.56 -7.93
N HIS A 541 7.01 -8.25 -8.35
CA HIS A 541 8.16 -8.61 -7.50
C HIS A 541 9.12 -7.42 -7.26
N ARG A 542 8.58 -6.25 -6.91
CA ARG A 542 9.33 -5.00 -6.78
C ARG A 542 9.25 -4.38 -5.39
N ILE A 543 10.34 -3.73 -5.01
CA ILE A 543 10.36 -2.74 -3.93
C ILE A 543 10.39 -1.36 -4.57
N VAL A 544 9.54 -0.46 -4.09
CA VAL A 544 9.37 0.89 -4.63
C VAL A 544 9.81 1.92 -3.61
N LYS A 545 10.66 2.87 -4.03
CA LYS A 545 11.01 4.08 -3.29
C LYS A 545 10.42 5.29 -3.98
N LEU A 546 9.71 6.12 -3.24
CA LEU A 546 9.21 7.40 -3.71
C LEU A 546 9.89 8.53 -2.95
N GLU A 547 10.43 9.49 -3.70
CA GLU A 547 11.14 10.68 -3.21
C GLU A 547 10.44 11.94 -3.71
N PRO A 548 9.66 12.64 -2.86
CA PRO A 548 9.07 13.92 -3.25
C PRO A 548 10.13 14.97 -3.56
N LEU A 549 9.79 15.90 -4.43
CA LEU A 549 10.65 17.03 -4.83
C LEU A 549 10.21 18.36 -4.19
N ASP A 550 9.37 18.32 -3.15
CA ASP A 550 8.85 19.49 -2.45
C ASP A 550 8.79 19.28 -0.93
#